data_0c1f40c60aaeb49fe15a121d28bcd8db
#
_entry.id   0c1f40c60aaeb49fe15a121d28bcd8db
#
_cell.length_a   1.000
_cell.length_b   1.000
_cell.length_c   1.000
_cell.angle_alpha   90.00
_cell.angle_beta   90.00
_cell.angle_gamma   90.00
#
_symmetry.space_group_name_H-M   'P 1'
#
loop_
_entity.id
_entity.type
_entity.pdbx_description
1 polymer ?
#
loop_
_entity_poly.entity_id
_entity_poly.type
_entity_poly.pdbx_seq_one_letter_code
_entity_poly.pdbx_strand_id
1 'polypeptide(L)'
;MDQYRTLGDLVEANARNLGDMPATIFEDRTRSHGALANEARNIAAHFAARGLTKGSRVAYLGRNHDRMAVLLIACGFAGCVFTPINWRLSDEELDYVVGNCEASLLFHSREHGPYAAASGLDTVDVDDDAAWQACVDADVGALPAIDPDDILLQIYSSGTTGKPKGVELTHSSVLRGAQVVHSGQIGSEWTTDDRMLIVLPLFHVSALLMLSFSLTSGAGAIILRDAIPAAIADMAQRHGATRIGLVPALIQLIVDSPTIDMSAFASLKLVIYGGSSITPALLARAQTALDCGFLQLFGMSETFTSGTVLGPEEHRSGDAAVLGSCGKPLDGVTIRIVDEDGADLPPGEPGEILIRCDTLMKGYWRLPEETAAVLDDGWYRTGDVGSRDASGYLTIRDRIRDMVISGGENVYPAEVEAALASHESVGEIAVIGRPCDRWGEAVTAVVVPKPDRMVDEAELIAYARGRIAHYKCPSKVIIADELPKNAGGKVLKRVLRERYC
;
A
#
# COMPACT_ATOMS: atom_id res chain seq x y z
N MET A 1 16.95 -19.44 6.90
CA MET A 1 16.29 -18.28 6.31
C MET A 1 16.81 -16.94 6.84
N ASP A 2 17.64 -16.90 7.86
CA ASP A 2 18.19 -15.66 8.44
C ASP A 2 19.58 -15.29 7.89
N GLN A 3 19.71 -15.26 6.55
CA GLN A 3 21.01 -14.98 5.92
C GLN A 3 21.44 -13.53 6.11
N TYR A 4 20.49 -12.59 6.18
CA TYR A 4 20.76 -11.15 6.34
C TYR A 4 20.00 -10.62 7.55
N ARG A 5 20.70 -9.88 8.41
CA ARG A 5 20.14 -9.32 9.63
C ARG A 5 19.57 -7.91 9.41
N THR A 6 20.20 -7.15 8.50
CA THR A 6 19.82 -5.76 8.19
C THR A 6 19.68 -5.55 6.69
N LEU A 7 19.03 -4.47 6.28
CA LEU A 7 18.97 -4.08 4.87
C LEU A 7 20.36 -3.84 4.30
N GLY A 8 21.27 -3.30 5.12
CA GLY A 8 22.67 -3.11 4.74
C GLY A 8 23.35 -4.44 4.39
N ASP A 9 23.19 -5.49 5.20
CA ASP A 9 23.77 -6.81 4.94
C ASP A 9 23.29 -7.39 3.59
N LEU A 10 21.99 -7.27 3.30
CA LEU A 10 21.40 -7.71 2.04
C LEU A 10 22.00 -6.98 0.84
N VAL A 11 22.07 -5.65 0.91
CA VAL A 11 22.56 -4.82 -0.18
C VAL A 11 24.05 -5.05 -0.43
N GLU A 12 24.85 -5.23 0.63
CA GLU A 12 26.25 -5.61 0.55
C GLU A 12 26.46 -6.98 -0.13
N ALA A 13 25.61 -7.94 0.20
CA ALA A 13 25.64 -9.25 -0.44
C ALA A 13 25.29 -9.16 -1.94
N ASN A 14 24.25 -8.39 -2.27
CA ASN A 14 23.87 -8.14 -3.66
C ASN A 14 25.01 -7.44 -4.43
N ALA A 15 25.65 -6.43 -3.85
CA ALA A 15 26.78 -5.76 -4.48
C ALA A 15 27.95 -6.71 -4.79
N ARG A 16 28.22 -7.64 -3.87
CA ARG A 16 29.28 -8.66 -4.08
C ARG A 16 28.91 -9.73 -5.11
N ASN A 17 27.65 -10.19 -5.11
CA ASN A 17 27.22 -11.36 -5.89
C ASN A 17 26.65 -10.99 -7.26
N LEU A 18 26.04 -9.80 -7.37
CA LEU A 18 25.30 -9.33 -8.55
C LEU A 18 25.91 -8.05 -9.16
N GLY A 19 26.98 -7.54 -8.62
CA GLY A 19 27.72 -6.31 -8.91
C GLY A 19 27.23 -5.47 -10.08
N ASP A 20 27.39 -5.95 -11.29
CA ASP A 20 27.05 -5.22 -12.53
C ASP A 20 25.59 -5.40 -12.98
N MET A 21 24.83 -6.31 -12.35
CA MET A 21 23.42 -6.50 -12.72
C MET A 21 22.56 -5.31 -12.34
N PRO A 22 21.53 -4.97 -13.15
CA PRO A 22 20.62 -3.87 -12.87
C PRO A 22 19.86 -4.05 -11.54
N ALA A 23 20.01 -3.09 -10.63
CA ALA A 23 19.26 -3.02 -9.38
C ALA A 23 18.06 -2.07 -9.50
N THR A 24 18.26 -0.88 -10.08
CA THR A 24 17.18 0.09 -10.33
C THR A 24 17.27 0.65 -11.74
N ILE A 25 16.11 0.86 -12.35
CA ILE A 25 15.92 1.50 -13.65
C ILE A 25 14.91 2.63 -13.46
N PHE A 26 15.26 3.84 -13.87
CA PHE A 26 14.43 5.02 -13.74
C PHE A 26 14.68 5.95 -14.93
N GLU A 27 13.65 6.20 -15.72
CA GLU A 27 13.79 6.94 -16.98
C GLU A 27 14.90 6.28 -17.84
N ASP A 28 15.95 7.02 -18.21
CA ASP A 28 17.08 6.49 -18.99
C ASP A 28 18.29 6.08 -18.12
N ARG A 29 18.14 6.10 -16.79
CA ARG A 29 19.22 5.78 -15.83
C ARG A 29 19.07 4.37 -15.29
N THR A 30 20.12 3.58 -15.43
CA THR A 30 20.22 2.25 -14.80
C THR A 30 21.34 2.28 -13.78
N ARG A 31 21.05 1.83 -12.55
CA ARG A 31 22.06 1.55 -11.52
C ARG A 31 22.23 0.05 -11.35
N SER A 32 23.48 -0.40 -11.32
CA SER A 32 23.79 -1.78 -10.91
C SER A 32 23.70 -1.94 -9.39
N HIS A 33 23.68 -3.18 -8.90
CA HIS A 33 23.71 -3.47 -7.46
C HIS A 33 24.96 -2.90 -6.78
N GLY A 34 26.11 -2.97 -7.44
CA GLY A 34 27.36 -2.38 -6.95
C GLY A 34 27.30 -0.86 -6.87
N ALA A 35 26.77 -0.21 -7.92
CA ALA A 35 26.63 1.24 -7.95
C ALA A 35 25.63 1.72 -6.88
N LEU A 36 24.49 1.02 -6.73
CA LEU A 36 23.48 1.34 -5.73
C LEU A 36 24.04 1.27 -4.31
N ALA A 37 24.77 0.21 -3.98
CA ALA A 37 25.40 0.05 -2.66
C ALA A 37 26.46 1.12 -2.38
N ASN A 38 27.31 1.44 -3.36
CA ASN A 38 28.34 2.46 -3.21
C ASN A 38 27.74 3.85 -3.00
N GLU A 39 26.77 4.23 -3.84
CA GLU A 39 26.07 5.51 -3.73
C GLU A 39 25.36 5.65 -2.37
N ALA A 40 24.68 4.58 -1.92
CA ALA A 40 24.01 4.58 -0.62
C ALA A 40 24.97 4.70 0.56
N ARG A 41 26.18 4.07 0.50
CA ARG A 41 27.20 4.25 1.54
C ARG A 41 27.72 5.69 1.61
N ASN A 42 27.95 6.31 0.46
CA ASN A 42 28.40 7.68 0.39
C ASN A 42 27.35 8.65 0.96
N ILE A 43 26.08 8.43 0.63
CA ILE A 43 24.97 9.19 1.22
C ILE A 43 24.87 8.94 2.75
N ALA A 44 25.10 7.72 3.22
CA ALA A 44 25.14 7.45 4.67
C ALA A 44 26.31 8.20 5.36
N ALA A 45 27.47 8.30 4.71
CA ALA A 45 28.57 9.14 5.18
C ALA A 45 28.21 10.63 5.22
N HIS A 46 27.49 11.12 4.20
CA HIS A 46 26.96 12.47 4.17
C HIS A 46 26.01 12.75 5.35
N PHE A 47 25.17 11.78 5.73
CA PHE A 47 24.32 11.92 6.92
C PHE A 47 25.17 12.10 8.19
N ALA A 48 26.20 11.26 8.36
CA ALA A 48 27.11 11.36 9.50
C ALA A 48 27.86 12.71 9.53
N ALA A 49 28.35 13.19 8.37
CA ALA A 49 29.02 14.50 8.26
C ALA A 49 28.11 15.67 8.62
N ARG A 50 26.78 15.53 8.45
CA ARG A 50 25.77 16.50 8.89
C ARG A 50 25.33 16.32 10.35
N GLY A 51 25.95 15.40 11.07
CA GLY A 51 25.65 15.15 12.48
C GLY A 51 24.37 14.31 12.70
N LEU A 52 23.82 13.67 11.67
CA LEU A 52 22.74 12.72 11.85
C LEU A 52 23.27 11.48 12.58
N THR A 53 22.48 11.02 13.53
CA THR A 53 22.79 9.86 14.35
C THR A 53 21.73 8.78 14.20
N LYS A 54 21.96 7.62 14.80
CA LYS A 54 21.00 6.53 14.84
C LYS A 54 19.63 7.04 15.34
N GLY A 55 18.59 6.74 14.58
CA GLY A 55 17.22 7.20 14.83
C GLY A 55 16.88 8.58 14.27
N SER A 56 17.82 9.34 13.68
CA SER A 56 17.51 10.59 12.97
C SER A 56 16.62 10.31 11.76
N ARG A 57 15.57 11.14 11.56
CA ARG A 57 14.64 10.97 10.43
C ARG A 57 15.14 11.70 9.21
N VAL A 58 15.24 10.96 8.10
CA VAL A 58 15.53 11.50 6.77
C VAL A 58 14.23 11.43 5.97
N ALA A 59 13.63 12.59 5.75
CA ALA A 59 12.37 12.71 5.04
C ALA A 59 12.60 12.83 3.53
N TYR A 60 11.64 12.32 2.75
CA TYR A 60 11.56 12.53 1.31
C TYR A 60 10.18 13.05 0.92
N LEU A 61 10.12 14.19 0.23
CA LEU A 61 8.90 14.81 -0.28
C LEU A 61 8.96 14.94 -1.80
N GLY A 62 8.22 14.11 -2.52
CA GLY A 62 8.19 14.15 -3.97
C GLY A 62 7.58 12.90 -4.59
N ARG A 63 7.53 12.93 -5.93
CA ARG A 63 7.09 11.78 -6.75
C ARG A 63 8.11 10.65 -6.66
N ASN A 64 7.76 9.50 -7.21
CA ASN A 64 8.71 8.38 -7.28
C ASN A 64 10.00 8.79 -8.00
N HIS A 65 11.11 8.41 -7.40
CA HIS A 65 12.45 8.62 -7.92
C HIS A 65 13.35 7.48 -7.49
N ASP A 66 14.31 7.07 -8.33
CA ASP A 66 15.26 5.99 -7.99
C ASP A 66 16.19 6.35 -6.82
N ARG A 67 16.41 7.66 -6.57
CA ARG A 67 17.13 8.16 -5.40
C ARG A 67 16.42 7.84 -4.07
N MET A 68 15.11 7.54 -4.09
CA MET A 68 14.42 7.03 -2.89
C MET A 68 14.94 5.65 -2.47
N ALA A 69 15.27 4.78 -3.42
CA ALA A 69 15.91 3.49 -3.11
C ALA A 69 17.29 3.69 -2.49
N VAL A 70 18.07 4.65 -3.01
CA VAL A 70 19.38 5.02 -2.43
C VAL A 70 19.21 5.53 -1.01
N LEU A 71 18.25 6.45 -0.77
CA LEU A 71 17.97 7.03 0.55
C LEU A 71 17.51 5.99 1.57
N LEU A 72 16.63 5.07 1.18
CA LEU A 72 16.21 3.96 2.05
C LEU A 72 17.42 3.12 2.49
N ILE A 73 18.28 2.76 1.55
CA ILE A 73 19.47 1.95 1.83
C ILE A 73 20.51 2.74 2.64
N ALA A 74 20.70 4.02 2.33
CA ALA A 74 21.59 4.90 3.08
C ALA A 74 21.13 5.06 4.54
N CYS A 75 19.83 5.22 4.78
CA CYS A 75 19.27 5.18 6.13
C CYS A 75 19.58 3.84 6.81
N GLY A 76 19.44 2.73 6.07
CA GLY A 76 19.80 1.41 6.57
C GLY A 76 21.24 1.26 6.97
N PHE A 77 22.18 1.88 6.26
CA PHE A 77 23.61 1.89 6.62
C PHE A 77 23.93 2.83 7.78
N ALA A 78 23.25 3.99 7.85
CA ALA A 78 23.53 5.02 8.86
C ALA A 78 22.75 4.80 10.17
N GLY A 79 21.80 3.86 10.24
CA GLY A 79 20.87 3.72 11.36
C GLY A 79 19.85 4.87 11.44
N CYS A 80 19.72 5.63 10.35
CA CYS A 80 18.67 6.64 10.22
C CYS A 80 17.33 6.02 9.85
N VAL A 81 16.24 6.76 10.04
CA VAL A 81 14.89 6.32 9.69
C VAL A 81 14.46 6.99 8.40
N PHE A 82 14.20 6.21 7.36
CA PHE A 82 13.65 6.74 6.12
C PHE A 82 12.17 7.06 6.29
N THR A 83 11.77 8.30 6.00
CA THR A 83 10.41 8.79 6.16
C THR A 83 9.89 9.35 4.83
N PRO A 84 9.34 8.51 3.94
CA PRO A 84 8.74 8.99 2.70
C PRO A 84 7.40 9.65 2.97
N ILE A 85 7.24 10.89 2.49
CA ILE A 85 6.06 11.73 2.74
C ILE A 85 5.14 11.72 1.52
N ASN A 86 3.85 11.62 1.77
CA ASN A 86 2.84 11.74 0.72
C ASN A 86 2.82 13.17 0.16
N TRP A 87 3.33 13.34 -1.04
CA TRP A 87 3.47 14.62 -1.72
C TRP A 87 2.13 15.26 -2.16
N ARG A 88 1.01 14.53 -2.04
CA ARG A 88 -0.33 15.00 -2.40
C ARG A 88 -1.06 15.67 -1.23
N LEU A 89 -0.44 15.74 -0.06
CA LEU A 89 -0.97 16.42 1.10
C LEU A 89 -1.00 17.93 0.87
N SER A 90 -1.93 18.62 1.52
CA SER A 90 -1.93 20.08 1.60
C SER A 90 -0.75 20.58 2.43
N ASP A 91 -0.38 21.85 2.29
CA ASP A 91 0.73 22.44 3.05
C ASP A 91 0.53 22.28 4.56
N GLU A 92 -0.70 22.46 5.06
CA GLU A 92 -1.02 22.26 6.49
C GLU A 92 -0.80 20.81 6.94
N GLU A 93 -1.18 19.83 6.11
CA GLU A 93 -0.94 18.42 6.40
C GLU A 93 0.55 18.07 6.30
N LEU A 94 1.27 18.68 5.35
CA LEU A 94 2.72 18.54 5.22
C LEU A 94 3.44 19.09 6.46
N ASP A 95 3.06 20.29 6.93
CA ASP A 95 3.59 20.89 8.16
C ASP A 95 3.40 19.97 9.37
N TYR A 96 2.21 19.36 9.46
CA TYR A 96 1.95 18.37 10.51
C TYR A 96 2.87 17.14 10.38
N VAL A 97 2.97 16.53 9.19
CA VAL A 97 3.74 15.29 9.01
C VAL A 97 5.23 15.54 9.17
N VAL A 98 5.77 16.59 8.56
CA VAL A 98 7.20 16.98 8.65
C VAL A 98 7.57 17.37 10.07
N GLY A 99 6.72 18.13 10.75
CA GLY A 99 6.92 18.49 12.15
C GLY A 99 6.80 17.29 13.10
N ASN A 100 5.80 16.42 12.89
CA ASN A 100 5.58 15.24 13.71
C ASN A 100 6.72 14.22 13.60
N CYS A 101 7.25 13.99 12.39
CA CYS A 101 8.36 13.06 12.22
C CYS A 101 9.71 13.60 12.73
N GLU A 102 9.78 14.89 13.05
CA GLU A 102 11.04 15.55 13.48
C GLU A 102 12.17 15.31 12.47
N ALA A 103 11.87 15.56 11.20
CA ALA A 103 12.84 15.38 10.13
C ALA A 103 14.12 16.19 10.40
N SER A 104 15.27 15.52 10.36
CA SER A 104 16.59 16.14 10.50
C SER A 104 17.15 16.64 9.18
N LEU A 105 16.66 16.05 8.06
CA LEU A 105 17.07 16.38 6.69
C LEU A 105 15.89 16.06 5.77
N LEU A 106 15.59 16.96 4.84
CA LEU A 106 14.53 16.81 3.86
C LEU A 106 15.09 16.73 2.44
N PHE A 107 14.96 15.59 1.80
CA PHE A 107 15.13 15.44 0.35
C PHE A 107 13.79 15.73 -0.33
N HIS A 108 13.81 16.45 -1.44
CA HIS A 108 12.58 16.79 -2.16
C HIS A 108 12.77 16.77 -3.67
N SER A 109 11.69 16.52 -4.42
CA SER A 109 11.66 16.79 -5.86
C SER A 109 11.54 18.30 -6.10
N ARG A 110 12.01 18.78 -7.26
CA ARG A 110 12.06 20.20 -7.62
C ARG A 110 10.72 20.91 -7.46
N GLU A 111 9.62 20.24 -7.77
CA GLU A 111 8.28 20.80 -7.65
C GLU A 111 7.90 21.17 -6.19
N HIS A 112 8.51 20.56 -5.20
CA HIS A 112 8.33 20.85 -3.78
C HIS A 112 9.38 21.78 -3.18
N GLY A 113 10.26 22.36 -4.01
CA GLY A 113 11.28 23.33 -3.61
C GLY A 113 10.73 24.54 -2.81
N PRO A 114 9.60 25.16 -3.21
CA PRO A 114 9.01 26.25 -2.44
C PRO A 114 8.64 25.84 -1.00
N TYR A 115 8.02 24.67 -0.81
CA TYR A 115 7.70 24.12 0.52
C TYR A 115 8.98 23.83 1.31
N ALA A 116 9.94 23.15 0.69
CA ALA A 116 11.21 22.79 1.31
C ALA A 116 11.97 24.03 1.81
N ALA A 117 12.03 25.10 1.03
CA ALA A 117 12.65 26.36 1.40
C ALA A 117 11.96 27.06 2.60
N ALA A 118 10.64 26.88 2.72
CA ALA A 118 9.86 27.47 3.83
C ALA A 118 9.90 26.60 5.09
N SER A 119 10.27 25.33 5.02
CA SER A 119 10.23 24.37 6.13
C SER A 119 11.23 24.67 7.25
N GLY A 120 12.28 25.45 6.99
CA GLY A 120 13.36 25.72 7.93
C GLY A 120 14.32 24.56 8.17
N LEU A 121 14.19 23.46 7.42
CA LEU A 121 15.07 22.30 7.48
C LEU A 121 16.26 22.45 6.53
N ASP A 122 17.33 21.69 6.77
CA ASP A 122 18.31 21.41 5.74
C ASP A 122 17.64 20.60 4.63
N THR A 123 17.83 21.03 3.36
CA THR A 123 17.13 20.42 2.22
C THR A 123 18.07 20.08 1.08
N VAL A 124 17.70 19.05 0.29
CA VAL A 124 18.41 18.65 -0.94
C VAL A 124 17.37 18.39 -2.05
N ASP A 125 17.50 19.12 -3.18
CA ASP A 125 16.72 18.87 -4.39
C ASP A 125 17.26 17.61 -5.08
N VAL A 126 16.47 16.54 -5.13
CA VAL A 126 16.87 15.27 -5.79
C VAL A 126 16.84 15.36 -7.31
N ASP A 127 16.20 16.37 -7.91
CA ASP A 127 16.22 16.60 -9.36
C ASP A 127 17.39 17.52 -9.79
N ASP A 128 18.20 18.00 -8.82
CA ASP A 128 19.48 18.70 -9.06
C ASP A 128 20.64 17.68 -8.94
N ASP A 129 21.22 17.32 -10.09
CA ASP A 129 22.30 16.35 -10.12
C ASP A 129 23.58 16.88 -9.41
N ALA A 130 23.83 18.20 -9.41
CA ALA A 130 24.97 18.75 -8.71
C ALA A 130 24.79 18.71 -7.19
N ALA A 131 23.59 19.06 -6.69
CA ALA A 131 23.26 18.94 -5.28
C ALA A 131 23.31 17.48 -4.80
N TRP A 132 22.80 16.56 -5.62
CA TRP A 132 22.89 15.13 -5.32
C TRP A 132 24.33 14.63 -5.31
N GLN A 133 25.13 14.99 -6.32
CA GLN A 133 26.54 14.58 -6.40
C GLN A 133 27.34 15.09 -5.20
N ALA A 134 27.09 16.30 -4.74
CA ALA A 134 27.72 16.82 -3.53
C ALA A 134 27.44 15.98 -2.27
N CYS A 135 26.27 15.32 -2.22
CA CYS A 135 25.97 14.37 -1.16
C CYS A 135 26.72 13.03 -1.35
N VAL A 136 26.89 12.60 -2.61
CA VAL A 136 27.58 11.35 -2.96
C VAL A 136 29.10 11.46 -2.81
N ASP A 137 29.67 12.67 -2.95
CA ASP A 137 31.12 12.90 -2.85
C ASP A 137 31.63 12.96 -1.39
N ALA A 138 30.78 12.65 -0.41
CA ALA A 138 31.17 12.60 0.99
C ALA A 138 32.16 11.45 1.26
N ASP A 139 33.19 11.73 2.06
CA ASP A 139 34.15 10.71 2.47
C ASP A 139 33.49 9.65 3.36
N VAL A 140 33.63 8.39 3.01
CA VAL A 140 33.09 7.28 3.77
C VAL A 140 33.90 7.07 5.05
N GLY A 141 33.35 7.56 6.18
CA GLY A 141 33.84 7.25 7.52
C GLY A 141 33.34 5.88 8.01
N ALA A 142 33.65 5.57 9.28
CA ALA A 142 33.10 4.37 9.90
C ALA A 142 31.57 4.51 10.07
N LEU A 143 30.81 3.59 9.50
CA LEU A 143 29.36 3.50 9.68
C LEU A 143 29.02 2.82 11.03
N PRO A 144 27.91 3.18 11.67
CA PRO A 144 27.52 2.58 12.95
C PRO A 144 27.13 1.10 12.80
N ALA A 145 27.21 0.36 13.89
CA ALA A 145 26.63 -0.97 13.95
C ALA A 145 25.10 -0.87 14.01
N ILE A 146 24.41 -1.61 13.14
CA ILE A 146 22.96 -1.62 13.03
C ILE A 146 22.41 -2.90 13.65
N ASP A 147 21.38 -2.72 14.49
CA ASP A 147 20.61 -3.83 15.05
C ASP A 147 19.40 -4.14 14.16
N PRO A 148 19.01 -5.41 13.96
CA PRO A 148 17.80 -5.76 13.23
C PRO A 148 16.50 -5.11 13.76
N ASP A 149 16.49 -4.78 15.05
CA ASP A 149 15.35 -4.12 15.71
C ASP A 149 15.41 -2.59 15.66
N ASP A 150 16.44 -2.01 15.03
CA ASP A 150 16.46 -0.59 14.73
C ASP A 150 15.38 -0.22 13.73
N ILE A 151 14.80 0.97 13.93
CA ILE A 151 13.77 1.47 13.00
C ILE A 151 14.43 1.87 11.69
N LEU A 152 13.94 1.29 10.59
CA LEU A 152 14.37 1.60 9.22
C LEU A 152 13.40 2.54 8.51
N LEU A 153 12.10 2.33 8.72
CA LEU A 153 11.03 3.05 8.02
C LEU A 153 10.07 3.69 9.01
N GLN A 154 9.63 4.91 8.71
CA GLN A 154 8.47 5.52 9.33
C GLN A 154 7.49 5.95 8.24
N ILE A 155 6.37 5.23 8.12
CA ILE A 155 5.37 5.43 7.07
C ILE A 155 4.13 6.06 7.68
N TYR A 156 3.64 7.16 7.11
CA TYR A 156 2.42 7.79 7.59
C TYR A 156 1.18 7.14 7.01
N SER A 157 0.39 6.50 7.86
CA SER A 157 -0.94 5.98 7.53
C SER A 157 -2.02 7.01 7.84
N SER A 158 -3.10 7.01 7.05
CA SER A 158 -4.29 7.83 7.34
C SER A 158 -4.96 7.28 8.60
N GLY A 159 -4.66 7.89 9.74
CA GLY A 159 -5.20 7.48 11.04
C GLY A 159 -6.72 7.50 11.10
N THR A 160 -7.28 6.69 11.98
CA THR A 160 -8.73 6.64 12.26
C THR A 160 -9.23 7.91 12.94
N THR A 161 -8.34 8.66 13.59
CA THR A 161 -8.63 9.89 14.38
C THR A 161 -8.51 11.19 13.57
N GLY A 162 -8.24 11.10 12.26
CA GLY A 162 -8.16 12.28 11.37
C GLY A 162 -6.74 12.78 11.08
N LYS A 163 -5.77 12.60 11.98
CA LYS A 163 -4.37 12.95 11.72
C LYS A 163 -3.57 11.71 11.30
N PRO A 164 -2.64 11.81 10.33
CA PRO A 164 -1.76 10.71 9.96
C PRO A 164 -0.89 10.25 11.14
N LYS A 165 -0.71 8.92 11.27
CA LYS A 165 0.14 8.30 12.29
C LYS A 165 1.40 7.72 11.65
N GLY A 166 2.56 7.98 12.25
CA GLY A 166 3.84 7.42 11.78
C GLY A 166 4.02 5.99 12.27
N VAL A 167 3.87 5.03 11.38
CA VAL A 167 4.07 3.59 11.63
C VAL A 167 5.57 3.30 11.57
N GLU A 168 6.15 2.80 12.65
CA GLU A 168 7.57 2.47 12.74
C GLU A 168 7.82 0.99 12.44
N LEU A 169 8.67 0.73 11.43
CA LEU A 169 9.04 -0.61 10.98
C LEU A 169 10.55 -0.81 11.11
N THR A 170 10.96 -1.94 11.67
CA THR A 170 12.36 -2.30 11.89
C THR A 170 12.99 -2.89 10.63
N HIS A 171 14.32 -3.02 10.60
CA HIS A 171 15.02 -3.79 9.56
C HIS A 171 14.48 -5.23 9.48
N SER A 172 14.28 -5.85 10.64
CA SER A 172 13.73 -7.21 10.73
C SER A 172 12.36 -7.31 10.10
N SER A 173 11.42 -6.38 10.43
CA SER A 173 10.07 -6.37 9.85
C SER A 173 10.10 -6.26 8.32
N VAL A 174 10.93 -5.35 7.78
CA VAL A 174 11.05 -5.12 6.34
C VAL A 174 11.64 -6.34 5.62
N LEU A 175 12.73 -6.89 6.14
CA LEU A 175 13.39 -8.05 5.51
C LEU A 175 12.52 -9.31 5.57
N ARG A 176 11.87 -9.60 6.71
CA ARG A 176 10.97 -10.76 6.84
C ARG A 176 9.76 -10.65 5.90
N GLY A 177 9.16 -9.46 5.80
CA GLY A 177 8.08 -9.22 4.83
C GLY A 177 8.52 -9.43 3.38
N ALA A 178 9.76 -9.08 3.05
CA ALA A 178 10.30 -9.26 1.71
C ALA A 178 10.72 -10.72 1.41
N GLN A 179 11.09 -11.51 2.42
CA GLN A 179 11.51 -12.90 2.24
C GLN A 179 10.41 -13.84 1.71
N VAL A 180 9.16 -13.42 1.74
CA VAL A 180 8.05 -14.17 1.13
C VAL A 180 8.27 -14.47 -0.35
N VAL A 181 9.13 -13.73 -1.07
CA VAL A 181 9.53 -14.03 -2.46
C VAL A 181 10.18 -15.40 -2.63
N HIS A 182 10.73 -15.98 -1.56
CA HIS A 182 11.37 -17.29 -1.55
C HIS A 182 10.46 -18.41 -0.99
N SER A 183 9.24 -18.09 -0.53
CA SER A 183 8.32 -19.07 0.06
C SER A 183 7.54 -19.90 -0.96
N GLY A 184 7.51 -19.45 -2.22
CA GLY A 184 6.61 -20.01 -3.24
C GLY A 184 5.14 -19.57 -3.13
N GLN A 185 4.76 -18.90 -2.03
CA GLN A 185 3.37 -18.48 -1.82
C GLN A 185 2.95 -17.30 -2.70
N ILE A 186 3.91 -16.48 -3.14
CA ILE A 186 3.63 -15.32 -4.00
C ILE A 186 3.90 -15.59 -5.49
N GLY A 187 3.41 -16.71 -5.96
CA GLY A 187 3.50 -17.12 -7.37
C GLY A 187 4.78 -17.87 -7.69
N SER A 188 5.24 -17.74 -8.94
CA SER A 188 6.48 -18.37 -9.39
C SER A 188 7.69 -17.82 -8.65
N GLU A 189 8.72 -18.66 -8.51
CA GLU A 189 10.01 -18.27 -7.95
C GLU A 189 10.53 -16.98 -8.60
N TRP A 190 11.06 -16.09 -7.76
CA TRP A 190 11.67 -14.85 -8.19
C TRP A 190 13.15 -15.06 -8.47
N THR A 191 13.61 -14.55 -9.58
CA THR A 191 15.00 -14.69 -10.02
C THR A 191 15.64 -13.32 -10.31
N THR A 192 16.94 -13.31 -10.47
CA THR A 192 17.70 -12.11 -10.86
C THR A 192 17.35 -11.60 -12.27
N ASP A 193 16.71 -12.43 -13.10
CA ASP A 193 16.26 -12.05 -14.43
C ASP A 193 14.90 -11.33 -14.41
N ASP A 194 14.20 -11.38 -13.28
CA ASP A 194 12.92 -10.69 -13.15
C ASP A 194 13.12 -9.16 -13.10
N ARG A 195 12.09 -8.45 -13.53
CA ARG A 195 12.00 -6.99 -13.53
C ARG A 195 10.68 -6.58 -12.91
N MET A 196 10.74 -5.95 -11.73
CA MET A 196 9.57 -5.46 -11.03
C MET A 196 9.25 -4.03 -11.44
N LEU A 197 8.12 -3.79 -12.08
CA LEU A 197 7.64 -2.45 -12.41
C LEU A 197 6.86 -1.86 -11.23
N ILE A 198 7.45 -0.85 -10.60
CA ILE A 198 6.92 -0.13 -9.44
C ILE A 198 6.25 1.15 -9.92
N VAL A 199 4.93 1.14 -9.99
CA VAL A 199 4.10 2.26 -10.43
C VAL A 199 3.37 2.93 -9.28
N LEU A 200 3.21 2.22 -8.16
CA LEU A 200 2.58 2.75 -6.97
C LEU A 200 3.51 3.75 -6.27
N PRO A 201 2.96 4.77 -5.58
CA PRO A 201 3.80 5.75 -4.90
C PRO A 201 4.67 5.12 -3.81
N LEU A 202 5.99 5.40 -3.84
CA LEU A 202 6.98 4.88 -2.89
C LEU A 202 6.83 5.45 -1.45
N PHE A 203 5.91 6.37 -1.22
CA PHE A 203 5.51 6.74 0.14
C PHE A 203 4.47 5.79 0.74
N HIS A 204 3.93 4.84 -0.04
CA HIS A 204 3.05 3.79 0.46
C HIS A 204 3.82 2.48 0.69
N VAL A 205 3.43 1.77 1.75
CA VAL A 205 4.04 0.50 2.14
C VAL A 205 4.05 -0.55 1.02
N SER A 206 3.02 -0.61 0.18
CA SER A 206 2.94 -1.57 -0.92
C SER A 206 4.07 -1.40 -1.95
N ALA A 207 4.40 -0.16 -2.32
CA ALA A 207 5.49 0.10 -3.26
C ALA A 207 6.86 -0.18 -2.62
N LEU A 208 7.04 0.14 -1.32
CA LEU A 208 8.25 -0.20 -0.58
C LEU A 208 8.42 -1.71 -0.42
N LEU A 209 7.32 -2.46 -0.22
CA LEU A 209 7.36 -3.92 -0.23
C LEU A 209 7.84 -4.46 -1.60
N MET A 210 7.33 -3.92 -2.70
CA MET A 210 7.76 -4.32 -4.05
C MET A 210 9.23 -4.00 -4.33
N LEU A 211 9.72 -2.84 -3.87
CA LEU A 211 11.14 -2.52 -3.89
C LEU A 211 11.95 -3.52 -3.06
N SER A 212 11.46 -3.86 -1.86
CA SER A 212 12.10 -4.86 -0.99
C SER A 212 12.08 -6.26 -1.61
N PHE A 213 11.03 -6.64 -2.35
CA PHE A 213 10.99 -7.89 -3.12
C PHE A 213 12.10 -7.93 -4.17
N SER A 214 12.30 -6.83 -4.91
CA SER A 214 13.38 -6.73 -5.91
C SER A 214 14.75 -6.85 -5.25
N LEU A 215 14.99 -6.13 -4.17
CA LEU A 215 16.28 -6.20 -3.45
C LEU A 215 16.53 -7.61 -2.89
N THR A 216 15.52 -8.27 -2.33
CA THR A 216 15.64 -9.59 -1.71
C THR A 216 15.89 -10.71 -2.73
N SER A 217 15.24 -10.63 -3.89
CA SER A 217 15.44 -11.61 -4.98
C SER A 217 16.61 -11.29 -5.90
N GLY A 218 17.19 -10.09 -5.79
CA GLY A 218 18.20 -9.59 -6.74
C GLY A 218 17.62 -9.17 -8.09
N ALA A 219 16.29 -9.07 -8.22
CA ALA A 219 15.62 -8.61 -9.42
C ALA A 219 15.79 -7.10 -9.64
N GLY A 220 15.73 -6.64 -10.88
CA GLY A 220 15.75 -5.21 -11.18
C GLY A 220 14.42 -4.52 -10.87
N ALA A 221 14.47 -3.37 -10.19
CA ALA A 221 13.31 -2.52 -9.93
C ALA A 221 13.20 -1.42 -11.00
N ILE A 222 12.17 -1.45 -11.84
CA ILE A 222 11.82 -0.38 -12.76
C ILE A 222 10.91 0.58 -11.99
N ILE A 223 11.39 1.77 -11.69
CA ILE A 223 10.66 2.77 -10.90
C ILE A 223 10.03 3.77 -11.86
N LEU A 224 8.72 3.92 -11.83
CA LEU A 224 8.01 4.88 -12.65
C LEU A 224 7.65 6.13 -11.82
N ARG A 225 7.96 7.32 -12.34
CA ARG A 225 7.70 8.60 -11.66
C ARG A 225 6.20 8.80 -11.40
N ASP A 226 5.39 8.58 -12.42
CA ASP A 226 3.94 8.78 -12.40
C ASP A 226 3.20 7.56 -12.97
N ALA A 227 2.14 7.14 -12.30
CA ALA A 227 1.30 6.00 -12.69
C ALA A 227 0.35 6.35 -13.86
N ILE A 228 0.90 6.82 -14.98
CA ILE A 228 0.15 7.13 -16.21
C ILE A 228 0.06 5.86 -17.05
N PRO A 229 -1.14 5.36 -17.44
CA PRO A 229 -1.29 4.09 -18.15
C PRO A 229 -0.41 3.92 -19.38
N ALA A 230 -0.26 4.96 -20.22
CA ALA A 230 0.62 4.91 -21.39
C ALA A 230 2.10 4.78 -21.01
N ALA A 231 2.54 5.46 -19.95
CA ALA A 231 3.91 5.36 -19.46
C ALA A 231 4.17 3.98 -18.81
N ILE A 232 3.17 3.40 -18.15
CA ILE A 232 3.25 2.04 -17.61
C ILE A 232 3.50 1.04 -18.75
N ALA A 233 2.73 1.12 -19.83
CA ALA A 233 2.88 0.24 -21.00
C ALA A 233 4.25 0.43 -21.67
N ASP A 234 4.70 1.67 -21.90
CA ASP A 234 6.00 1.97 -22.49
C ASP A 234 7.15 1.40 -21.65
N MET A 235 7.15 1.62 -20.33
CA MET A 235 8.21 1.11 -19.45
C MET A 235 8.18 -0.42 -19.32
N ALA A 236 6.97 -1.02 -19.31
CA ALA A 236 6.83 -2.48 -19.32
C ALA A 236 7.46 -3.10 -20.56
N GLN A 237 7.19 -2.53 -21.73
CA GLN A 237 7.71 -3.00 -23.02
C GLN A 237 9.23 -2.75 -23.13
N ARG A 238 9.69 -1.52 -22.91
CA ARG A 238 11.11 -1.16 -23.07
C ARG A 238 12.05 -1.95 -22.18
N HIS A 239 11.64 -2.22 -20.96
CA HIS A 239 12.50 -2.87 -19.97
C HIS A 239 12.12 -4.33 -19.68
N GLY A 240 11.15 -4.89 -20.40
CA GLY A 240 10.76 -6.28 -20.27
C GLY A 240 10.27 -6.59 -18.85
N ALA A 241 9.33 -5.78 -18.31
CA ALA A 241 8.80 -6.00 -16.98
C ALA A 241 8.15 -7.38 -16.88
N THR A 242 8.57 -8.17 -15.90
CA THR A 242 8.01 -9.51 -15.66
C THR A 242 6.98 -9.51 -14.53
N ARG A 243 7.02 -8.51 -13.66
CA ARG A 243 6.10 -8.36 -12.52
C ARG A 243 5.69 -6.90 -12.39
N ILE A 244 4.45 -6.68 -11.96
CA ILE A 244 3.93 -5.33 -11.75
C ILE A 244 3.03 -5.29 -10.53
N GLY A 245 3.14 -4.20 -9.74
CA GLY A 245 2.24 -3.92 -8.63
C GLY A 245 1.19 -2.90 -9.00
N LEU A 246 -0.09 -3.24 -8.84
CA LEU A 246 -1.21 -2.39 -9.22
C LEU A 246 -2.26 -2.31 -8.10
N VAL A 247 -3.10 -1.29 -8.19
CA VAL A 247 -4.39 -1.26 -7.49
C VAL A 247 -5.51 -1.48 -8.49
N PRO A 248 -6.70 -1.98 -8.06
CA PRO A 248 -7.81 -2.25 -8.99
C PRO A 248 -8.18 -1.08 -9.91
N ALA A 249 -8.11 0.15 -9.41
CA ALA A 249 -8.38 1.34 -10.24
C ALA A 249 -7.38 1.51 -11.40
N LEU A 250 -6.08 1.23 -11.18
CA LEU A 250 -5.08 1.27 -12.25
C LEU A 250 -5.25 0.09 -13.23
N ILE A 251 -5.60 -1.09 -12.73
CA ILE A 251 -5.94 -2.23 -13.59
C ILE A 251 -7.08 -1.83 -14.53
N GLN A 252 -8.13 -1.22 -14.01
CA GLN A 252 -9.27 -0.75 -14.81
C GLN A 252 -8.84 0.26 -15.87
N LEU A 253 -8.04 1.27 -15.48
CA LEU A 253 -7.57 2.31 -16.42
C LEU A 253 -6.70 1.72 -17.55
N ILE A 254 -5.90 0.70 -17.27
CA ILE A 254 -5.08 0.03 -18.28
C ILE A 254 -5.96 -0.79 -19.21
N VAL A 255 -6.83 -1.64 -18.66
CA VAL A 255 -7.64 -2.60 -19.45
C VAL A 255 -8.73 -1.90 -20.26
N ASP A 256 -9.30 -0.81 -19.76
CA ASP A 256 -10.35 -0.06 -20.44
C ASP A 256 -9.80 1.02 -21.41
N SER A 257 -8.48 1.21 -21.46
CA SER A 257 -7.86 2.20 -22.35
C SER A 257 -7.87 1.76 -23.80
N PRO A 258 -8.51 2.50 -24.72
CA PRO A 258 -8.51 2.17 -26.13
C PRO A 258 -7.17 2.45 -26.84
N THR A 259 -6.23 3.12 -26.16
CA THR A 259 -4.96 3.58 -26.75
C THR A 259 -3.76 2.72 -26.33
N ILE A 260 -3.94 1.79 -25.41
CA ILE A 260 -2.87 0.91 -24.94
C ILE A 260 -2.88 -0.39 -25.75
N ASP A 261 -1.74 -0.67 -26.37
CA ASP A 261 -1.50 -1.99 -26.96
C ASP A 261 -1.12 -2.98 -25.84
N MET A 262 -1.98 -3.96 -25.58
CA MET A 262 -1.76 -4.98 -24.55
C MET A 262 -0.51 -5.82 -24.81
N SER A 263 0.02 -5.86 -26.05
CA SER A 263 1.28 -6.53 -26.35
C SER A 263 2.49 -5.93 -25.61
N ALA A 264 2.37 -4.69 -25.12
CA ALA A 264 3.37 -4.05 -24.27
C ALA A 264 3.61 -4.82 -22.95
N PHE A 265 2.65 -5.62 -22.54
CA PHE A 265 2.70 -6.44 -21.32
C PHE A 265 3.04 -7.91 -21.56
N ALA A 266 3.43 -8.29 -22.78
CA ALA A 266 3.69 -9.69 -23.13
C ALA A 266 4.80 -10.38 -22.32
N SER A 267 5.68 -9.61 -21.68
CA SER A 267 6.71 -10.15 -20.77
C SER A 267 6.21 -10.40 -19.33
N LEU A 268 5.02 -9.91 -18.98
CA LEU A 268 4.50 -10.08 -17.64
C LEU A 268 4.25 -11.56 -17.31
N LYS A 269 4.73 -11.95 -16.15
CA LYS A 269 4.46 -13.25 -15.53
C LYS A 269 3.43 -13.13 -14.41
N LEU A 270 3.39 -11.96 -13.73
CA LEU A 270 2.58 -11.75 -12.53
C LEU A 270 2.14 -10.30 -12.34
N VAL A 271 0.85 -10.12 -12.11
CA VAL A 271 0.25 -8.90 -11.57
C VAL A 271 0.01 -9.10 -10.07
N ILE A 272 0.64 -8.28 -9.23
CA ILE A 272 0.40 -8.23 -7.78
C ILE A 272 -0.55 -7.07 -7.52
N TYR A 273 -1.69 -7.33 -6.88
CA TYR A 273 -2.63 -6.26 -6.57
C TYR A 273 -3.13 -6.31 -5.13
N GLY A 274 -3.65 -5.19 -4.64
CA GLY A 274 -4.17 -5.06 -3.29
C GLY A 274 -4.63 -3.64 -2.97
N GLY A 275 -4.77 -3.34 -1.69
CA GLY A 275 -5.20 -2.01 -1.20
C GLY A 275 -6.70 -1.75 -1.26
N SER A 276 -7.44 -2.46 -2.12
CA SER A 276 -8.90 -2.48 -2.18
C SER A 276 -9.39 -3.77 -2.84
N SER A 277 -10.69 -4.06 -2.71
CA SER A 277 -11.34 -5.16 -3.41
C SER A 277 -11.39 -4.92 -4.92
N ILE A 278 -11.33 -5.99 -5.70
CA ILE A 278 -11.53 -6.00 -7.16
C ILE A 278 -12.88 -6.66 -7.47
N THR A 279 -13.61 -6.12 -8.45
CA THR A 279 -14.84 -6.78 -8.88
C THR A 279 -14.54 -8.00 -9.75
N PRO A 280 -15.34 -9.09 -9.67
CA PRO A 280 -15.14 -10.28 -10.50
C PRO A 280 -15.11 -9.96 -12.00
N ALA A 281 -15.93 -9.01 -12.44
CA ALA A 281 -15.99 -8.58 -13.84
C ALA A 281 -14.69 -7.90 -14.29
N LEU A 282 -14.10 -7.03 -13.47
CA LEU A 282 -12.83 -6.38 -13.76
C LEU A 282 -11.68 -7.41 -13.75
N LEU A 283 -11.67 -8.31 -12.76
CA LEU A 283 -10.66 -9.36 -12.67
C LEU A 283 -10.66 -10.24 -13.92
N ALA A 284 -11.83 -10.72 -14.37
CA ALA A 284 -11.94 -11.55 -15.56
C ALA A 284 -11.44 -10.83 -16.84
N ARG A 285 -11.78 -9.54 -17.01
CA ARG A 285 -11.27 -8.74 -18.14
C ARG A 285 -9.76 -8.56 -18.06
N ALA A 286 -9.23 -8.27 -16.87
CA ALA A 286 -7.80 -8.08 -16.65
C ALA A 286 -7.00 -9.37 -16.93
N GLN A 287 -7.48 -10.53 -16.46
CA GLN A 287 -6.87 -11.82 -16.74
C GLN A 287 -6.84 -12.14 -18.24
N THR A 288 -7.92 -11.81 -18.95
CA THR A 288 -7.98 -12.00 -20.42
C THR A 288 -7.03 -11.04 -21.15
N ALA A 289 -6.96 -9.78 -20.73
CA ALA A 289 -6.18 -8.77 -21.44
C ALA A 289 -4.67 -8.90 -21.21
N LEU A 290 -4.24 -9.26 -19.98
CA LEU A 290 -2.83 -9.32 -19.60
C LEU A 290 -2.21 -10.73 -19.73
N ASP A 291 -3.02 -11.76 -19.86
CA ASP A 291 -2.63 -13.19 -20.06
C ASP A 291 -1.46 -13.64 -19.16
N CYS A 292 -1.50 -13.31 -17.89
CA CYS A 292 -0.48 -13.64 -16.90
C CYS A 292 -1.10 -14.08 -15.56
N GLY A 293 -0.25 -14.46 -14.60
CA GLY A 293 -0.69 -14.77 -13.24
C GLY A 293 -1.20 -13.53 -12.51
N PHE A 294 -2.18 -13.71 -11.63
CA PHE A 294 -2.68 -12.69 -10.72
C PHE A 294 -2.47 -13.13 -9.28
N LEU A 295 -2.14 -12.18 -8.41
CA LEU A 295 -1.92 -12.41 -6.99
C LEU A 295 -2.46 -11.20 -6.22
N GLN A 296 -3.33 -11.47 -5.25
CA GLN A 296 -3.80 -10.46 -4.31
C GLN A 296 -3.05 -10.56 -3.00
N LEU A 297 -2.64 -9.40 -2.46
CA LEU A 297 -2.11 -9.28 -1.10
C LEU A 297 -3.07 -8.42 -0.26
N PHE A 298 -3.41 -8.92 0.91
CA PHE A 298 -4.07 -8.16 1.96
C PHE A 298 -3.10 -7.94 3.11
N GLY A 299 -3.05 -6.71 3.57
CA GLY A 299 -2.26 -6.26 4.70
C GLY A 299 -2.33 -4.74 4.82
N MET A 300 -1.58 -4.20 5.77
CA MET A 300 -1.57 -2.77 6.09
C MET A 300 -0.15 -2.31 6.40
N SER A 301 0.02 -1.00 6.60
CA SER A 301 1.31 -0.42 6.96
C SER A 301 1.87 -1.03 8.24
N GLU A 302 1.00 -1.29 9.20
CA GLU A 302 1.31 -1.82 10.52
C GLU A 302 1.81 -3.28 10.52
N THR A 303 1.58 -4.01 9.43
CA THR A 303 2.07 -5.38 9.21
C THR A 303 3.08 -5.48 8.07
N PHE A 304 3.57 -4.37 7.56
CA PHE A 304 4.36 -4.31 6.32
C PHE A 304 3.72 -5.12 5.19
N THR A 305 2.39 -4.99 5.04
CA THR A 305 1.54 -5.69 4.07
C THR A 305 1.46 -7.23 4.28
N SER A 306 2.01 -7.77 5.35
CA SER A 306 1.89 -9.20 5.67
C SER A 306 0.54 -9.49 6.32
N GLY A 307 -0.27 -10.25 5.64
CA GLY A 307 -1.61 -10.68 6.04
C GLY A 307 -1.98 -11.95 5.30
N THR A 308 -2.77 -11.84 4.23
CA THR A 308 -3.16 -12.98 3.40
C THR A 308 -2.71 -12.84 1.96
N VAL A 309 -2.66 -13.96 1.27
CA VAL A 309 -2.40 -14.08 -0.16
C VAL A 309 -3.48 -14.92 -0.84
N LEU A 310 -3.99 -14.42 -1.96
CA LEU A 310 -4.75 -15.21 -2.93
C LEU A 310 -3.85 -15.36 -4.16
N GLY A 311 -3.37 -16.57 -4.41
CA GLY A 311 -2.32 -16.86 -5.38
C GLY A 311 -2.84 -17.05 -6.81
N PRO A 312 -1.93 -17.25 -7.78
CA PRO A 312 -2.30 -17.44 -9.17
C PRO A 312 -3.14 -18.70 -9.43
N GLU A 313 -3.01 -19.74 -8.63
CA GLU A 313 -3.80 -20.97 -8.77
C GLU A 313 -5.25 -20.73 -8.39
N GLU A 314 -5.49 -20.05 -7.28
CA GLU A 314 -6.81 -19.64 -6.83
C GLU A 314 -7.48 -18.73 -7.86
N HIS A 315 -6.74 -17.79 -8.46
CA HIS A 315 -7.26 -16.93 -9.51
C HIS A 315 -7.68 -17.69 -10.77
N ARG A 316 -7.03 -18.81 -11.09
CA ARG A 316 -7.39 -19.69 -12.21
C ARG A 316 -8.53 -20.65 -11.90
N SER A 317 -8.86 -20.87 -10.64
CA SER A 317 -9.89 -21.85 -10.24
C SER A 317 -11.28 -21.49 -10.75
N GLY A 318 -11.57 -20.20 -10.92
CA GLY A 318 -12.89 -19.69 -11.29
C GLY A 318 -13.95 -19.85 -10.18
N ASP A 319 -13.56 -20.31 -8.99
CA ASP A 319 -14.45 -20.42 -7.84
C ASP A 319 -14.79 -19.04 -7.29
N ALA A 320 -16.05 -18.65 -7.43
CA ALA A 320 -16.51 -17.32 -7.02
C ALA A 320 -16.37 -17.06 -5.51
N ALA A 321 -16.46 -18.09 -4.67
CA ALA A 321 -16.28 -17.95 -3.23
C ALA A 321 -14.81 -17.68 -2.90
N VAL A 322 -13.88 -18.39 -3.54
CA VAL A 322 -12.43 -18.18 -3.40
C VAL A 322 -12.03 -16.80 -3.94
N LEU A 323 -12.51 -16.42 -5.12
CA LEU A 323 -12.23 -15.11 -5.74
C LEU A 323 -12.85 -13.92 -4.98
N GLY A 324 -13.89 -14.17 -4.18
CA GLY A 324 -14.50 -13.19 -3.29
C GLY A 324 -13.76 -13.02 -1.95
N SER A 325 -12.74 -13.85 -1.70
CA SER A 325 -11.88 -13.77 -0.51
C SER A 325 -10.62 -12.93 -0.78
N CYS A 326 -9.89 -12.59 0.26
CA CYS A 326 -8.52 -12.06 0.16
C CYS A 326 -7.45 -13.16 0.38
N GLY A 327 -7.82 -14.43 0.28
CA GLY A 327 -6.91 -15.57 0.34
C GLY A 327 -6.69 -16.12 1.74
N LYS A 328 -5.55 -16.79 1.92
CA LYS A 328 -5.13 -17.45 3.15
C LYS A 328 -3.95 -16.72 3.79
N PRO A 329 -3.73 -16.89 5.10
CA PRO A 329 -2.56 -16.32 5.77
C PRO A 329 -1.26 -16.70 5.08
N LEU A 330 -0.35 -15.72 4.95
CA LEU A 330 1.04 -15.97 4.56
C LEU A 330 1.75 -16.82 5.64
N ASP A 331 2.83 -17.51 5.26
CA ASP A 331 3.69 -18.23 6.21
C ASP A 331 4.18 -17.26 7.30
N GLY A 332 4.10 -17.72 8.55
CA GLY A 332 4.44 -16.90 9.71
C GLY A 332 3.37 -15.89 10.12
N VAL A 333 2.23 -15.87 9.43
CA VAL A 333 1.08 -15.02 9.79
C VAL A 333 -0.02 -15.89 10.43
N THR A 334 -0.49 -15.46 11.58
CA THR A 334 -1.66 -16.06 12.24
C THR A 334 -2.80 -15.03 12.25
N ILE A 335 -4.01 -15.47 11.91
CA ILE A 335 -5.21 -14.63 11.89
C ILE A 335 -6.24 -15.24 12.84
N ARG A 336 -6.83 -14.39 13.69
CA ARG A 336 -8.01 -14.69 14.51
C ARG A 336 -9.16 -13.81 14.06
N ILE A 337 -10.37 -14.35 14.16
CA ILE A 337 -11.61 -13.60 14.05
C ILE A 337 -12.26 -13.63 15.41
N VAL A 338 -12.46 -12.47 16.01
CA VAL A 338 -12.91 -12.37 17.41
C VAL A 338 -14.16 -11.51 17.54
N ASP A 339 -14.95 -11.78 18.57
CA ASP A 339 -16.06 -10.94 19.00
C ASP A 339 -15.59 -9.69 19.77
N GLU A 340 -16.53 -8.92 20.31
CA GLU A 340 -16.27 -7.70 21.07
C GLU A 340 -15.50 -7.96 22.38
N ASP A 341 -15.66 -9.15 22.96
CA ASP A 341 -14.97 -9.60 24.20
C ASP A 341 -13.59 -10.21 23.90
N GLY A 342 -13.20 -10.36 22.61
CA GLY A 342 -11.92 -10.92 22.17
C GLY A 342 -11.91 -12.45 22.12
N ALA A 343 -13.07 -13.11 22.23
CA ALA A 343 -13.19 -14.56 22.08
C ALA A 343 -13.21 -14.96 20.59
N ASP A 344 -12.57 -16.12 20.29
CA ASP A 344 -12.55 -16.64 18.92
C ASP A 344 -13.93 -17.04 18.43
N LEU A 345 -14.28 -16.61 17.23
CA LEU A 345 -15.52 -16.95 16.54
C LEU A 345 -15.34 -18.20 15.67
N PRO A 346 -16.40 -19.03 15.53
CA PRO A 346 -16.37 -20.19 14.66
C PRO A 346 -16.25 -19.79 13.18
N PRO A 347 -15.79 -20.73 12.31
CA PRO A 347 -15.69 -20.47 10.87
C PRO A 347 -17.01 -19.96 10.26
N GLY A 348 -16.93 -18.91 9.47
CA GLY A 348 -18.05 -18.26 8.78
C GLY A 348 -18.67 -17.07 9.54
N GLU A 349 -18.52 -17.03 10.85
CA GLU A 349 -19.02 -15.91 11.66
C GLU A 349 -18.15 -14.65 11.48
N PRO A 350 -18.75 -13.47 11.31
CA PRO A 350 -18.00 -12.22 11.15
C PRO A 350 -17.59 -11.65 12.51
N GLY A 351 -16.36 -11.15 12.59
CA GLY A 351 -15.81 -10.49 13.76
C GLY A 351 -14.59 -9.64 13.40
N GLU A 352 -13.96 -9.04 14.40
CA GLU A 352 -12.74 -8.26 14.19
C GLU A 352 -11.58 -9.18 13.79
N ILE A 353 -10.82 -8.75 12.78
CA ILE A 353 -9.62 -9.45 12.31
C ILE A 353 -8.43 -9.03 13.18
N LEU A 354 -7.82 -10.00 13.85
CA LEU A 354 -6.55 -9.85 14.55
C LEU A 354 -5.43 -10.54 13.77
N ILE A 355 -4.28 -9.88 13.67
CA ILE A 355 -3.10 -10.41 12.98
C ILE A 355 -1.92 -10.49 13.93
N ARG A 356 -1.23 -11.65 13.93
CA ARG A 356 0.08 -11.83 14.57
C ARG A 356 1.06 -12.26 13.49
N CYS A 357 2.18 -11.53 13.36
CA CYS A 357 3.25 -11.85 12.42
C CYS A 357 4.58 -11.21 12.87
N ASP A 358 5.69 -11.71 12.31
CA ASP A 358 7.03 -11.19 12.60
C ASP A 358 7.34 -9.83 11.93
N THR A 359 6.41 -9.33 11.13
CA THR A 359 6.55 -8.06 10.40
C THR A 359 5.78 -6.92 11.04
N LEU A 360 5.20 -7.14 12.23
CA LEU A 360 4.46 -6.11 12.94
C LEU A 360 5.32 -4.86 13.18
N MET A 361 4.65 -3.71 13.12
CA MET A 361 5.26 -2.43 13.48
C MET A 361 5.78 -2.46 14.92
N LYS A 362 6.78 -1.66 15.22
CA LYS A 362 7.23 -1.39 16.59
C LYS A 362 6.16 -0.63 17.38
N GLY A 363 5.47 0.27 16.70
CA GLY A 363 4.40 1.10 17.24
C GLY A 363 4.14 2.32 16.37
N TYR A 364 3.26 3.18 16.83
CA TYR A 364 3.08 4.51 16.25
C TYR A 364 4.02 5.51 16.91
N TRP A 365 4.78 6.23 16.09
CA TRP A 365 5.74 7.23 16.55
C TRP A 365 5.12 8.24 17.52
N ARG A 366 5.64 8.30 18.74
CA ARG A 366 5.18 9.18 19.85
C ARG A 366 3.71 9.05 20.25
N LEU A 367 3.09 7.91 19.93
CA LEU A 367 1.71 7.63 20.26
C LEU A 367 1.60 6.29 21.03
N PRO A 368 2.12 6.21 22.26
CA PRO A 368 2.14 4.95 23.02
C PRO A 368 0.75 4.45 23.40
N GLU A 369 -0.21 5.35 23.66
CA GLU A 369 -1.58 4.97 24.00
C GLU A 369 -2.31 4.38 22.80
N GLU A 370 -2.18 5.00 21.62
CA GLU A 370 -2.75 4.49 20.38
C GLU A 370 -2.08 3.19 19.94
N THR A 371 -0.79 3.03 20.24
CA THR A 371 -0.06 1.78 20.03
C THR A 371 -0.63 0.67 20.90
N ALA A 372 -0.77 0.92 22.21
CA ALA A 372 -1.33 -0.05 23.16
C ALA A 372 -2.79 -0.40 22.87
N ALA A 373 -3.55 0.52 22.27
CA ALA A 373 -4.94 0.26 21.87
C ALA A 373 -5.08 -0.75 20.72
N VAL A 374 -4.02 -0.92 19.90
CA VAL A 374 -4.07 -1.80 18.71
C VAL A 374 -3.06 -2.95 18.76
N LEU A 375 -2.03 -2.88 19.62
CA LEU A 375 -1.05 -3.95 19.81
C LEU A 375 -1.16 -4.50 21.24
N ASP A 376 -1.60 -5.74 21.36
CA ASP A 376 -1.73 -6.46 22.62
C ASP A 376 -1.20 -7.87 22.49
N ASP A 377 -0.26 -8.27 23.36
CA ASP A 377 0.39 -9.60 23.38
C ASP A 377 0.81 -10.11 22.00
N GLY A 378 1.38 -9.24 21.16
CA GLY A 378 1.83 -9.57 19.80
C GLY A 378 0.69 -9.71 18.77
N TRP A 379 -0.55 -9.40 19.13
CA TRP A 379 -1.67 -9.29 18.21
C TRP A 379 -1.92 -7.85 17.82
N TYR A 380 -2.10 -7.64 16.53
CA TYR A 380 -2.52 -6.35 15.98
C TYR A 380 -4.02 -6.39 15.68
N ARG A 381 -4.77 -5.48 16.29
CA ARG A 381 -6.20 -5.24 16.04
C ARG A 381 -6.34 -4.38 14.79
N THR A 382 -6.81 -4.98 13.69
CA THR A 382 -6.84 -4.29 12.40
C THR A 382 -7.93 -3.22 12.28
N GLY A 383 -8.98 -3.36 13.07
CA GLY A 383 -10.21 -2.58 12.94
C GLY A 383 -11.01 -2.94 11.66
N ASP A 384 -10.61 -4.00 10.96
CA ASP A 384 -11.37 -4.58 9.85
C ASP A 384 -12.24 -5.73 10.38
N VAL A 385 -13.46 -5.85 9.87
CA VAL A 385 -14.37 -6.95 10.11
C VAL A 385 -14.27 -7.95 8.98
N GLY A 386 -14.13 -9.22 9.31
CA GLY A 386 -14.10 -10.31 8.34
C GLY A 386 -14.57 -11.62 8.90
N SER A 387 -14.62 -12.63 8.06
CA SER A 387 -14.91 -13.99 8.45
C SER A 387 -13.93 -14.94 7.75
N ARG A 388 -13.59 -16.04 8.40
CA ARG A 388 -12.75 -17.09 7.81
C ARG A 388 -13.58 -18.34 7.61
N ASP A 389 -13.58 -18.91 6.41
CA ASP A 389 -14.28 -20.14 6.14
C ASP A 389 -13.55 -21.38 6.72
N ALA A 390 -14.20 -22.55 6.61
CA ALA A 390 -13.63 -23.82 7.09
C ALA A 390 -12.36 -24.24 6.32
N SER A 391 -12.14 -23.71 5.11
CA SER A 391 -10.97 -23.95 4.27
C SER A 391 -9.83 -22.96 4.57
N GLY A 392 -10.06 -21.96 5.43
CA GLY A 392 -9.09 -20.96 5.87
C GLY A 392 -9.05 -19.70 5.03
N TYR A 393 -9.93 -19.52 4.03
CA TYR A 393 -10.01 -18.29 3.25
C TYR A 393 -10.63 -17.15 4.07
N LEU A 394 -9.96 -16.01 4.07
CA LEU A 394 -10.42 -14.79 4.75
C LEU A 394 -11.25 -13.94 3.78
N THR A 395 -12.45 -13.57 4.20
CA THR A 395 -13.29 -12.58 3.50
C THR A 395 -13.41 -11.34 4.36
N ILE A 396 -12.98 -10.19 3.83
CA ILE A 396 -13.13 -8.89 4.49
C ILE A 396 -14.56 -8.40 4.22
N ARG A 397 -15.24 -7.96 5.27
CA ARG A 397 -16.60 -7.42 5.19
C ARG A 397 -16.61 -5.91 5.09
N ASP A 398 -15.99 -5.24 6.07
CA ASP A 398 -15.86 -3.78 6.12
C ASP A 398 -14.91 -3.36 7.25
N ARG A 399 -14.84 -2.06 7.51
CA ARG A 399 -14.21 -1.50 8.70
C ARG A 399 -15.20 -1.37 9.83
N ILE A 400 -14.81 -1.66 11.07
CA ILE A 400 -15.64 -1.51 12.26
C ILE A 400 -16.26 -0.10 12.32
N ARG A 401 -15.46 0.92 12.07
CA ARG A 401 -15.89 2.34 12.10
C ARG A 401 -16.82 2.77 10.96
N ASP A 402 -16.84 2.01 9.87
CA ASP A 402 -17.65 2.32 8.68
C ASP A 402 -18.95 1.51 8.65
N MET A 403 -19.06 0.48 9.48
CA MET A 403 -20.25 -0.32 9.68
C MET A 403 -21.41 0.55 10.12
N VAL A 404 -22.57 0.33 9.53
CA VAL A 404 -23.82 1.05 9.86
C VAL A 404 -24.64 0.18 10.80
N ILE A 405 -24.99 0.73 11.98
CA ILE A 405 -25.84 0.02 12.94
C ILE A 405 -27.27 0.51 12.73
N SER A 406 -28.05 -0.26 11.95
CA SER A 406 -29.42 0.10 11.59
C SER A 406 -30.43 -0.83 12.27
N GLY A 407 -31.19 -0.30 13.21
CA GLY A 407 -32.22 -1.06 13.93
C GLY A 407 -31.65 -2.19 14.80
N GLY A 408 -30.39 -2.09 15.25
CA GLY A 408 -29.68 -3.12 15.99
C GLY A 408 -28.98 -4.18 15.13
N GLU A 409 -29.09 -4.05 13.80
CA GLU A 409 -28.44 -4.94 12.85
C GLU A 409 -27.18 -4.29 12.26
N ASN A 410 -26.11 -5.08 12.12
CA ASN A 410 -24.87 -4.65 11.49
C ASN A 410 -25.01 -4.69 9.97
N VAL A 411 -24.94 -3.54 9.33
CA VAL A 411 -24.93 -3.40 7.86
C VAL A 411 -23.51 -3.02 7.43
N TYR A 412 -22.93 -3.83 6.57
CA TYR A 412 -21.62 -3.58 6.01
C TYR A 412 -21.73 -2.77 4.72
N PRO A 413 -21.28 -1.50 4.69
CA PRO A 413 -21.33 -0.66 3.50
C PRO A 413 -20.79 -1.34 2.24
N ALA A 414 -19.69 -2.08 2.34
CA ALA A 414 -19.10 -2.77 1.19
C ALA A 414 -20.06 -3.80 0.55
N GLU A 415 -20.90 -4.47 1.32
CA GLU A 415 -21.91 -5.41 0.80
C GLU A 415 -22.97 -4.68 -0.03
N VAL A 416 -23.44 -3.53 0.48
CA VAL A 416 -24.43 -2.69 -0.20
C VAL A 416 -23.83 -2.06 -1.46
N GLU A 417 -22.60 -1.56 -1.36
CA GLU A 417 -21.85 -1.00 -2.48
C GLU A 417 -21.66 -2.05 -3.60
N ALA A 418 -21.25 -3.26 -3.25
CA ALA A 418 -21.06 -4.35 -4.22
C ALA A 418 -22.38 -4.73 -4.92
N ALA A 419 -23.50 -4.77 -4.18
CA ALA A 419 -24.80 -5.09 -4.74
C ALA A 419 -25.27 -4.03 -5.76
N LEU A 420 -24.98 -2.75 -5.51
CA LEU A 420 -25.43 -1.63 -6.32
C LEU A 420 -24.44 -1.24 -7.45
N ALA A 421 -23.16 -1.55 -7.32
CA ALA A 421 -22.14 -1.21 -8.30
C ALA A 421 -22.38 -1.82 -9.69
N SER A 422 -23.15 -2.92 -9.77
CA SER A 422 -23.53 -3.57 -11.03
C SER A 422 -24.71 -2.92 -11.76
N HIS A 423 -25.35 -1.92 -11.16
CA HIS A 423 -26.45 -1.19 -11.80
C HIS A 423 -25.93 -0.35 -12.97
N GLU A 424 -26.71 -0.30 -14.06
CA GLU A 424 -26.27 0.35 -15.31
C GLU A 424 -26.02 1.85 -15.18
N SER A 425 -26.70 2.53 -14.26
CA SER A 425 -26.56 3.98 -14.03
C SER A 425 -25.47 4.34 -13.02
N VAL A 426 -24.92 3.38 -12.25
CA VAL A 426 -23.94 3.64 -11.19
C VAL A 426 -22.53 3.68 -11.78
N GLY A 427 -21.86 4.83 -11.67
CA GLY A 427 -20.45 5.01 -11.98
C GLY A 427 -19.57 4.73 -10.78
N GLU A 428 -19.81 5.47 -9.68
CA GLU A 428 -19.16 5.23 -8.39
C GLU A 428 -20.21 5.21 -7.27
N ILE A 429 -19.90 4.53 -6.19
CA ILE A 429 -20.78 4.44 -5.03
C ILE A 429 -20.00 4.38 -3.72
N ALA A 430 -20.53 5.03 -2.70
CA ALA A 430 -20.12 4.85 -1.31
C ALA A 430 -21.36 4.80 -0.42
N VAL A 431 -21.35 3.94 0.58
CA VAL A 431 -22.44 3.79 1.54
C VAL A 431 -21.99 4.27 2.91
N ILE A 432 -22.85 5.07 3.56
CA ILE A 432 -22.62 5.62 4.90
C ILE A 432 -23.84 5.41 5.79
N GLY A 433 -23.63 5.37 7.10
CA GLY A 433 -24.69 5.52 8.10
C GLY A 433 -25.02 7.00 8.28
N ARG A 434 -26.30 7.35 8.23
CA ARG A 434 -26.80 8.68 8.56
C ARG A 434 -27.66 8.59 9.83
N PRO A 435 -27.51 9.48 10.81
CA PRO A 435 -28.34 9.48 12.01
C PRO A 435 -29.84 9.42 11.67
N CYS A 436 -30.57 8.59 12.39
CA CYS A 436 -31.99 8.35 12.16
C CYS A 436 -32.70 8.01 13.47
N ASP A 437 -33.72 8.79 13.86
CA ASP A 437 -34.44 8.61 15.12
C ASP A 437 -35.09 7.23 15.27
N ARG A 438 -35.45 6.60 14.13
CA ARG A 438 -36.15 5.31 14.13
C ARG A 438 -35.22 4.11 14.27
N TRP A 439 -34.01 4.19 13.66
CA TRP A 439 -33.13 3.03 13.49
C TRP A 439 -31.76 3.24 14.11
N GLY A 440 -31.50 4.38 14.76
CA GLY A 440 -30.17 4.82 15.17
C GLY A 440 -29.39 5.36 13.97
N GLU A 441 -29.12 4.51 12.98
CA GLU A 441 -28.56 4.91 11.70
C GLU A 441 -29.41 4.40 10.53
N ALA A 442 -29.46 5.17 9.47
CA ALA A 442 -30.10 4.81 8.21
C ALA A 442 -29.05 4.58 7.12
N VAL A 443 -29.11 3.43 6.48
CA VAL A 443 -28.24 3.12 5.34
C VAL A 443 -28.50 4.12 4.21
N THR A 444 -27.45 4.84 3.80
CA THR A 444 -27.53 5.89 2.78
C THR A 444 -26.45 5.65 1.71
N ALA A 445 -26.88 5.51 0.45
CA ALA A 445 -25.98 5.37 -0.68
C ALA A 445 -25.67 6.76 -1.28
N VAL A 446 -24.41 7.09 -1.48
CA VAL A 446 -23.94 8.26 -2.23
C VAL A 446 -23.41 7.77 -3.57
N VAL A 447 -24.01 8.21 -4.66
CA VAL A 447 -23.79 7.66 -6.00
C VAL A 447 -23.36 8.74 -6.96
N VAL A 448 -22.29 8.47 -7.73
CA VAL A 448 -21.88 9.24 -8.90
C VAL A 448 -22.42 8.50 -10.13
N PRO A 449 -23.26 9.12 -10.96
CA PRO A 449 -23.78 8.49 -12.17
C PRO A 449 -22.68 8.19 -13.20
N LYS A 450 -22.89 7.18 -14.03
CA LYS A 450 -22.10 7.05 -15.27
C LYS A 450 -22.36 8.23 -16.20
N PRO A 451 -21.42 8.58 -17.09
CA PRO A 451 -21.66 9.57 -18.13
C PRO A 451 -22.95 9.25 -18.92
N ASP A 452 -23.76 10.28 -19.18
CA ASP A 452 -25.02 10.20 -19.93
C ASP A 452 -26.11 9.30 -19.31
N ARG A 453 -25.98 8.95 -18.01
CA ARG A 453 -27.00 8.20 -17.26
C ARG A 453 -27.59 9.03 -16.13
N MET A 454 -28.85 8.82 -15.88
CA MET A 454 -29.55 9.37 -14.71
C MET A 454 -29.75 8.26 -13.68
N VAL A 455 -29.60 8.60 -12.42
CA VAL A 455 -29.90 7.70 -11.29
C VAL A 455 -31.26 8.04 -10.75
N ASP A 456 -32.18 7.07 -10.75
CA ASP A 456 -33.44 7.16 -10.03
C ASP A 456 -33.28 6.48 -8.66
N GLU A 457 -33.60 7.23 -7.60
CA GLU A 457 -33.47 6.75 -6.22
C GLU A 457 -34.35 5.54 -5.95
N ALA A 458 -35.63 5.58 -6.41
CA ALA A 458 -36.57 4.51 -6.14
C ALA A 458 -36.22 3.23 -6.90
N GLU A 459 -35.75 3.36 -8.14
CA GLU A 459 -35.27 2.26 -8.96
C GLU A 459 -34.06 1.59 -8.30
N LEU A 460 -33.06 2.38 -7.84
CA LEU A 460 -31.84 1.85 -7.24
C LEU A 460 -32.13 1.15 -5.90
N ILE A 461 -33.03 1.68 -5.08
CA ILE A 461 -33.49 1.02 -3.85
C ILE A 461 -34.22 -0.29 -4.18
N ALA A 462 -35.11 -0.30 -5.20
CA ALA A 462 -35.79 -1.51 -5.63
C ALA A 462 -34.81 -2.56 -6.17
N TYR A 463 -33.77 -2.11 -6.88
CA TYR A 463 -32.68 -2.99 -7.36
C TYR A 463 -31.91 -3.63 -6.21
N ALA A 464 -31.61 -2.88 -5.14
CA ALA A 464 -31.00 -3.42 -3.92
C ALA A 464 -31.88 -4.49 -3.27
N ARG A 465 -33.18 -4.22 -3.14
CA ARG A 465 -34.15 -5.13 -2.52
C ARG A 465 -34.27 -6.49 -3.19
N GLY A 466 -33.93 -6.56 -4.46
CA GLY A 466 -33.90 -7.82 -5.20
C GLY A 466 -32.61 -8.63 -5.00
N ARG A 467 -31.60 -8.10 -4.26
CA ARG A 467 -30.26 -8.66 -4.17
C ARG A 467 -29.74 -8.86 -2.76
N ILE A 468 -30.14 -8.01 -1.83
CA ILE A 468 -29.70 -8.06 -0.43
C ILE A 468 -30.89 -7.99 0.52
N ALA A 469 -30.69 -8.38 1.78
CA ALA A 469 -31.74 -8.36 2.79
C ALA A 469 -32.31 -6.94 2.98
N HIS A 470 -33.59 -6.85 3.26
CA HIS A 470 -34.34 -5.59 3.31
C HIS A 470 -33.74 -4.55 4.27
N TYR A 471 -33.25 -4.99 5.44
CA TYR A 471 -32.65 -4.10 6.44
C TYR A 471 -31.31 -3.51 6.00
N LYS A 472 -30.65 -4.14 5.02
CA LYS A 472 -29.39 -3.67 4.43
C LYS A 472 -29.61 -2.66 3.30
N CYS A 473 -30.81 -2.61 2.72
CA CYS A 473 -31.09 -1.76 1.58
C CYS A 473 -31.01 -0.29 1.97
N PRO A 474 -30.46 0.58 1.10
CA PRO A 474 -30.46 2.00 1.35
C PRO A 474 -31.89 2.52 1.55
N SER A 475 -32.07 3.36 2.55
CA SER A 475 -33.31 4.11 2.76
C SER A 475 -33.28 5.45 2.02
N LYS A 476 -32.10 5.87 1.55
CA LYS A 476 -31.86 7.11 0.81
C LYS A 476 -30.72 6.91 -0.20
N VAL A 477 -30.88 7.52 -1.38
CA VAL A 477 -29.82 7.66 -2.37
C VAL A 477 -29.53 9.16 -2.57
N ILE A 478 -28.27 9.53 -2.48
CA ILE A 478 -27.79 10.90 -2.72
C ILE A 478 -26.97 10.87 -4.00
N ILE A 479 -27.28 11.73 -4.93
CA ILE A 479 -26.51 11.90 -6.17
C ILE A 479 -25.44 12.94 -5.92
N ALA A 480 -24.18 12.58 -6.22
CA ALA A 480 -23.02 13.45 -6.12
C ALA A 480 -22.30 13.54 -7.46
N ASP A 481 -21.61 14.66 -7.70
CA ASP A 481 -20.80 14.84 -8.90
C ASP A 481 -19.50 14.03 -8.80
N GLU A 482 -18.97 13.87 -7.57
CA GLU A 482 -17.74 13.11 -7.27
C GLU A 482 -17.79 12.56 -5.84
N LEU A 483 -17.02 11.49 -5.60
CA LEU A 483 -16.75 11.01 -4.25
C LEU A 483 -15.41 11.56 -3.74
N PRO A 484 -15.34 12.08 -2.50
CA PRO A 484 -14.09 12.51 -1.91
C PRO A 484 -13.16 11.30 -1.71
N LYS A 485 -11.93 11.40 -2.22
CA LYS A 485 -10.93 10.33 -2.15
C LYS A 485 -9.64 10.84 -1.52
N ASN A 486 -8.95 9.95 -0.82
CA ASN A 486 -7.59 10.23 -0.41
C ASN A 486 -6.62 10.09 -1.59
N ALA A 487 -5.35 10.42 -1.37
CA ALA A 487 -4.31 10.33 -2.37
C ALA A 487 -4.06 8.91 -2.93
N GLY A 488 -4.49 7.88 -2.21
CA GLY A 488 -4.46 6.47 -2.65
C GLY A 488 -5.71 6.04 -3.44
N GLY A 489 -6.62 6.98 -3.75
CA GLY A 489 -7.88 6.69 -4.45
C GLY A 489 -8.98 6.09 -3.57
N LYS A 490 -8.77 5.95 -2.26
CA LYS A 490 -9.75 5.43 -1.32
C LYS A 490 -10.78 6.50 -0.95
N VAL A 491 -12.07 6.15 -1.03
CA VAL A 491 -13.17 7.04 -0.64
C VAL A 491 -13.08 7.41 0.85
N LEU A 492 -13.21 8.70 1.12
CA LEU A 492 -13.20 9.28 2.47
C LEU A 492 -14.63 9.35 3.03
N LYS A 493 -15.14 8.22 3.54
CA LYS A 493 -16.50 8.13 4.11
C LYS A 493 -16.74 9.12 5.26
N ARG A 494 -15.69 9.50 6.00
CA ARG A 494 -15.80 10.57 7.02
C ARG A 494 -16.27 11.89 6.39
N VAL A 495 -15.67 12.29 5.28
CA VAL A 495 -16.04 13.54 4.58
C VAL A 495 -17.48 13.46 4.04
N LEU A 496 -17.90 12.27 3.59
CA LEU A 496 -19.30 12.06 3.16
C LEU A 496 -20.27 12.19 4.34
N ARG A 497 -19.92 11.64 5.52
CA ARG A 497 -20.74 11.82 6.72
C ARG A 497 -20.82 13.30 7.13
N GLU A 498 -19.70 14.01 7.16
CA GLU A 498 -19.67 15.46 7.47
C GLU A 498 -20.51 16.30 6.50
N ARG A 499 -20.62 15.87 5.23
CA ARG A 499 -21.37 16.58 4.18
C ARG A 499 -22.86 16.27 4.19
N TYR A 500 -23.26 15.04 4.54
CA TYR A 500 -24.61 14.53 4.32
C TYR A 500 -25.34 14.06 5.60
N CYS A 501 -24.67 14.06 6.75
CA CYS A 501 -25.24 13.78 8.07
C CYS A 501 -25.26 15.04 8.93
#